data_a4af946e3128e638be2b5640804eeb9d
#
_entry.id   a4af946e3128e638be2b5640804eeb9d
#
_cell.length_a   1.000
_cell.length_b   1.000
_cell.length_c   1.000
_cell.angle_alpha   90.00
_cell.angle_beta   90.00
_cell.angle_gamma   90.00
#
_symmetry.space_group_name_H-M   'P 1'
#
loop_
_entity.id
_entity.type
_entity.pdbx_description
1 polymer ?
#
loop_
_entity_poly.entity_id
_entity_poly.type
_entity_poly.pdbx_seq_one_letter_code
_entity_poly.pdbx_strand_id
1 'polypeptide(L)'
;MEKQLEYPAESVFGTDTFSPPSNDLVSDDNNSSHHKLNNEWTLWAHLPHDTDWTTQSYKNVFTMTTVEETIALSESLPEVLVINCMLFIMKKGIVPVWEDPANRQGGCFSYKIANKSVYSIWKELTYLLVGESLSTNKDFVKQITGITISPKKSFCIIKIWMSNCDFQNPETVTNEIKGLTTMGCLFKKHTPEY
;
A
#
# COMPACT_ATOMS: atom_id res chain seq x y z
N MET A 1 31.02 16.49 -6.28
CA MET A 1 29.99 16.72 -7.31
C MET A 1 29.38 15.36 -7.64
N GLU A 2 28.36 14.97 -6.92
CA GLU A 2 27.60 13.74 -7.20
C GLU A 2 26.58 14.04 -8.29
N LYS A 3 26.67 13.31 -9.40
CA LYS A 3 25.68 13.37 -10.47
C LYS A 3 24.38 12.73 -9.94
N GLN A 4 23.33 13.54 -9.78
CA GLN A 4 21.97 13.05 -9.67
C GLN A 4 21.63 12.34 -10.99
N LEU A 5 21.30 11.06 -10.90
CA LEU A 5 20.68 10.33 -12.00
C LEU A 5 19.21 10.80 -12.07
N GLU A 6 18.94 11.72 -12.98
CA GLU A 6 17.58 12.10 -13.39
C GLU A 6 17.01 10.96 -14.24
N TYR A 7 16.07 10.19 -13.69
CA TYR A 7 15.24 9.32 -14.49
C TYR A 7 14.01 10.11 -14.93
N PRO A 8 13.66 10.16 -16.21
CA PRO A 8 12.45 10.84 -16.67
C PRO A 8 11.21 10.10 -16.15
N ALA A 9 10.41 10.76 -15.33
CA ALA A 9 9.20 10.21 -14.71
C ALA A 9 8.12 9.80 -15.73
N GLU A 10 8.16 10.36 -16.94
CA GLU A 10 7.16 10.10 -17.99
C GLU A 10 7.26 8.73 -18.65
N SER A 11 8.38 8.02 -18.52
CA SER A 11 8.55 6.70 -19.13
C SER A 11 8.07 5.53 -18.28
N VAL A 12 7.72 5.77 -17.02
CA VAL A 12 7.36 4.71 -16.06
C VAL A 12 5.85 4.47 -16.00
N PHE A 13 5.07 5.51 -16.28
CA PHE A 13 3.62 5.41 -16.46
C PHE A 13 3.28 5.94 -17.85
N GLY A 14 3.55 5.12 -18.88
CA GLY A 14 3.03 5.39 -20.22
C GLY A 14 1.52 5.49 -20.18
N THR A 15 0.93 6.27 -21.09
CA THR A 15 -0.52 6.40 -21.27
C THR A 15 -1.21 5.10 -21.68
N ASP A 16 -0.46 4.01 -21.78
CA ASP A 16 -1.00 2.68 -21.96
C ASP A 16 -1.59 2.22 -20.63
N THR A 17 -2.91 2.20 -20.56
CA THR A 17 -3.67 1.51 -19.54
C THR A 17 -3.05 0.13 -19.35
N PHE A 18 -2.62 -0.20 -18.12
CA PHE A 18 -2.21 -1.53 -17.75
C PHE A 18 -3.38 -2.47 -18.05
N SER A 19 -3.34 -3.07 -19.23
CA SER A 19 -4.22 -4.15 -19.60
C SER A 19 -3.53 -5.43 -19.18
N PRO A 20 -4.16 -6.28 -18.36
CA PRO A 20 -3.66 -7.61 -18.12
C PRO A 20 -3.51 -8.33 -19.47
N PRO A 21 -2.52 -9.23 -19.63
CA PRO A 21 -2.31 -9.94 -20.88
C PRO A 21 -3.61 -10.59 -21.31
N SER A 22 -4.05 -10.30 -22.54
CA SER A 22 -5.21 -10.92 -23.16
C SER A 22 -4.94 -12.43 -23.28
N ASN A 23 -5.71 -13.22 -22.53
CA ASN A 23 -5.77 -14.66 -22.68
C ASN A 23 -6.56 -15.01 -23.95
N ASP A 24 -5.92 -14.89 -25.13
CA ASP A 24 -6.33 -15.61 -26.31
C ASP A 24 -5.62 -16.99 -26.32
N LEU A 25 -6.07 -17.90 -25.47
CA LEU A 25 -5.74 -19.34 -25.58
C LEU A 25 -6.92 -20.17 -25.08
N VAL A 26 -7.59 -20.75 -26.07
CA VAL A 26 -8.25 -22.07 -26.04
C VAL A 26 -9.16 -22.35 -24.83
N SER A 27 -10.45 -22.48 -25.13
CA SER A 27 -11.47 -23.08 -24.29
C SER A 27 -11.06 -24.49 -23.83
N ASP A 28 -10.44 -24.56 -22.67
CA ASP A 28 -10.46 -25.73 -21.82
C ASP A 28 -11.26 -25.37 -20.59
N ASP A 29 -12.37 -26.08 -20.36
CA ASP A 29 -13.22 -26.02 -19.17
C ASP A 29 -12.48 -26.51 -17.91
N ASN A 30 -11.44 -25.78 -17.52
CA ASN A 30 -10.89 -25.80 -16.18
C ASN A 30 -11.42 -24.58 -15.44
N ASN A 31 -12.47 -24.77 -14.69
CA ASN A 31 -13.02 -23.85 -13.71
C ASN A 31 -11.93 -23.49 -12.67
N SER A 32 -10.97 -22.64 -13.05
CA SER A 32 -10.03 -22.04 -12.12
C SER A 32 -10.79 -21.00 -11.29
N SER A 33 -11.42 -21.48 -10.21
CA SER A 33 -12.09 -20.61 -9.27
C SER A 33 -11.05 -19.66 -8.63
N HIS A 34 -10.99 -18.41 -9.11
CA HIS A 34 -10.20 -17.37 -8.47
C HIS A 34 -10.64 -17.22 -7.01
N HIS A 35 -9.67 -17.13 -6.09
CA HIS A 35 -9.94 -16.97 -4.67
C HIS A 35 -10.25 -15.52 -4.36
N LYS A 36 -11.53 -15.20 -4.12
CA LYS A 36 -11.98 -13.85 -3.78
C LYS A 36 -11.41 -13.40 -2.43
N LEU A 37 -11.00 -12.14 -2.36
CA LEU A 37 -10.65 -11.49 -1.10
C LEU A 37 -11.91 -11.14 -0.30
N ASN A 38 -11.80 -11.10 1.03
CA ASN A 38 -12.89 -10.65 1.91
C ASN A 38 -13.23 -9.17 1.70
N ASN A 39 -12.19 -8.35 1.51
CA ASN A 39 -12.29 -6.96 1.10
C ASN A 39 -11.54 -6.74 -0.20
N GLU A 40 -12.02 -5.83 -1.05
CA GLU A 40 -11.29 -5.40 -2.24
C GLU A 40 -10.35 -4.26 -1.85
N TRP A 41 -9.17 -4.22 -2.49
CA TRP A 41 -8.11 -3.27 -2.18
C TRP A 41 -7.63 -2.56 -3.43
N THR A 42 -7.42 -1.25 -3.34
CA THR A 42 -6.97 -0.42 -4.45
C THR A 42 -5.54 0.05 -4.20
N LEU A 43 -4.65 -0.20 -5.17
CA LEU A 43 -3.32 0.40 -5.22
C LEU A 43 -3.45 1.81 -5.80
N TRP A 44 -2.92 2.77 -5.07
CA TRP A 44 -2.79 4.17 -5.48
C TRP A 44 -1.32 4.57 -5.52
N ALA A 45 -1.00 5.52 -6.37
CA ALA A 45 0.32 6.14 -6.43
C ALA A 45 0.21 7.66 -6.40
N HIS A 46 1.13 8.31 -5.69
CA HIS A 46 1.42 9.73 -5.82
C HIS A 46 2.80 9.85 -6.45
N LEU A 47 2.89 10.55 -7.58
CA LEU A 47 4.11 10.55 -8.39
C LEU A 47 5.26 11.28 -7.68
N PRO A 48 6.51 10.84 -7.89
CA PRO A 48 7.67 11.58 -7.44
C PRO A 48 7.67 13.00 -8.03
N HIS A 49 8.04 13.97 -7.20
CA HIS A 49 8.11 15.39 -7.60
C HIS A 49 6.77 16.08 -7.88
N ASP A 50 5.63 15.39 -7.81
CA ASP A 50 4.34 16.06 -7.83
C ASP A 50 4.17 16.86 -6.53
N THR A 51 3.89 18.15 -6.68
CA THR A 51 3.69 19.08 -5.55
C THR A 51 2.22 19.32 -5.25
N ASP A 52 1.33 18.81 -6.09
CA ASP A 52 -0.12 18.83 -5.83
C ASP A 52 -0.47 17.72 -4.84
N TRP A 53 -1.11 18.09 -3.74
CA TRP A 53 -1.60 17.17 -2.69
C TRP A 53 -3.12 17.13 -2.64
N THR A 54 -3.80 17.65 -3.66
CA THR A 54 -5.24 17.46 -3.81
C THR A 54 -5.55 16.01 -4.17
N THR A 55 -6.79 15.60 -3.98
CA THR A 55 -7.23 14.22 -4.30
C THR A 55 -7.00 13.83 -5.76
N GLN A 56 -6.86 14.81 -6.68
CA GLN A 56 -6.62 14.58 -8.10
C GLN A 56 -5.20 14.10 -8.43
N SER A 57 -4.23 14.39 -7.56
CA SER A 57 -2.84 13.96 -7.74
C SER A 57 -2.63 12.48 -7.44
N TYR A 58 -3.54 11.86 -6.68
CA TYR A 58 -3.49 10.43 -6.37
C TYR A 58 -4.03 9.61 -7.53
N LYS A 59 -3.19 8.77 -8.13
CA LYS A 59 -3.55 7.93 -9.28
C LYS A 59 -4.04 6.57 -8.79
N ASN A 60 -5.27 6.21 -9.14
CA ASN A 60 -5.77 4.85 -8.98
C ASN A 60 -5.07 3.97 -10.01
N VAL A 61 -4.28 2.99 -9.55
CA VAL A 61 -3.47 2.14 -10.43
C VAL A 61 -4.19 0.84 -10.74
N PHE A 62 -4.65 0.13 -9.70
CA PHE A 62 -5.31 -1.16 -9.86
C PHE A 62 -6.13 -1.52 -8.62
N THR A 63 -7.24 -2.25 -8.81
CA THR A 63 -8.04 -2.78 -7.70
C THR A 63 -7.95 -4.30 -7.69
N MET A 64 -7.44 -4.85 -6.60
CA MET A 64 -7.33 -6.28 -6.33
C MET A 64 -8.65 -6.78 -5.74
N THR A 65 -9.21 -7.83 -6.33
CA THR A 65 -10.44 -8.50 -5.90
C THR A 65 -10.22 -9.96 -5.54
N THR A 66 -9.08 -10.52 -6.00
CA THR A 66 -8.70 -11.91 -5.79
C THR A 66 -7.28 -12.05 -5.27
N VAL A 67 -6.97 -13.22 -4.71
CA VAL A 67 -5.61 -13.57 -4.26
C VAL A 67 -4.63 -13.56 -5.43
N GLU A 68 -5.05 -14.11 -6.57
CA GLU A 68 -4.23 -14.22 -7.79
C GLU A 68 -3.86 -12.83 -8.33
N GLU A 69 -4.80 -11.90 -8.36
CA GLU A 69 -4.54 -10.50 -8.74
C GLU A 69 -3.56 -9.83 -7.78
N THR A 70 -3.68 -10.10 -6.48
CA THR A 70 -2.75 -9.57 -5.48
C THR A 70 -1.33 -10.09 -5.69
N ILE A 71 -1.18 -11.39 -5.96
CA ILE A 71 0.12 -12.00 -6.23
C ILE A 71 0.70 -11.42 -7.53
N ALA A 72 -0.08 -11.40 -8.61
CA ALA A 72 0.36 -10.89 -9.90
C ALA A 72 0.83 -9.42 -9.80
N LEU A 73 0.05 -8.56 -9.12
CA LEU A 73 0.43 -7.17 -8.87
C LEU A 73 1.72 -7.07 -8.06
N SER A 74 1.81 -7.80 -6.96
CA SER A 74 2.97 -7.74 -6.05
C SER A 74 4.26 -8.25 -6.69
N GLU A 75 4.17 -9.26 -7.59
CA GLU A 75 5.32 -9.79 -8.31
C GLU A 75 5.73 -8.91 -9.50
N SER A 76 4.77 -8.20 -10.12
CA SER A 76 5.04 -7.33 -11.27
C SER A 76 5.47 -5.91 -10.87
N LEU A 77 5.23 -5.49 -9.61
CA LEU A 77 5.55 -4.14 -9.16
C LEU A 77 7.08 -3.96 -9.07
N PRO A 78 7.68 -3.07 -9.88
CA PRO A 78 9.13 -2.89 -9.87
C PRO A 78 9.64 -2.35 -8.53
N GLU A 79 10.74 -2.91 -8.01
CA GLU A 79 11.37 -2.45 -6.77
C GLU A 79 11.67 -0.95 -6.79
N VAL A 80 12.09 -0.42 -7.95
CA VAL A 80 12.38 1.00 -8.13
C VAL A 80 11.17 1.89 -7.84
N LEU A 81 9.95 1.44 -8.13
CA LEU A 81 8.73 2.17 -7.79
C LEU A 81 8.47 2.16 -6.29
N VAL A 82 8.64 1.00 -5.65
CA VAL A 82 8.43 0.85 -4.20
C VAL A 82 9.39 1.72 -3.39
N ILE A 83 10.63 1.89 -3.87
CA ILE A 83 11.65 2.69 -3.18
C ILE A 83 11.49 4.19 -3.43
N ASN A 84 10.96 4.60 -4.60
CA ASN A 84 10.97 6.01 -5.02
C ASN A 84 9.59 6.65 -5.11
N CYS A 85 8.51 5.90 -5.24
CA CYS A 85 7.15 6.43 -5.32
C CYS A 85 6.44 6.33 -3.96
N MET A 86 5.56 7.27 -3.70
CA MET A 86 4.62 7.14 -2.60
C MET A 86 3.46 6.26 -3.06
N LEU A 87 3.36 5.05 -2.50
CA LEU A 87 2.33 4.08 -2.83
C LEU A 87 1.38 3.87 -1.65
N PHE A 88 0.12 3.57 -1.98
CA PHE A 88 -0.91 3.30 -0.99
C PHE A 88 -1.69 2.06 -1.44
N ILE A 89 -2.01 1.18 -0.50
CA ILE A 89 -3.04 0.15 -0.70
C ILE A 89 -4.15 0.46 0.30
N MET A 90 -5.31 0.85 -0.21
CA MET A 90 -6.46 1.23 0.60
C MET A 90 -7.62 0.27 0.33
N LYS A 91 -8.50 0.05 1.32
CA LYS A 91 -9.78 -0.62 1.06
C LYS A 91 -10.49 0.10 -0.08
N LYS A 92 -11.13 -0.65 -0.98
CA LYS A 92 -11.88 -0.08 -2.11
C LYS A 92 -12.87 0.98 -1.64
N GLY A 93 -12.89 2.11 -2.34
CA GLY A 93 -13.74 3.24 -2.02
C GLY A 93 -13.16 4.24 -1.03
N ILE A 94 -11.99 3.94 -0.42
CA ILE A 94 -11.30 4.87 0.47
C ILE A 94 -10.19 5.58 -0.29
N VAL A 95 -10.21 6.90 -0.27
CA VAL A 95 -9.16 7.74 -0.85
C VAL A 95 -8.00 7.87 0.15
N PRO A 96 -6.72 7.84 -0.30
CA PRO A 96 -5.56 7.86 0.60
C PRO A 96 -5.24 9.25 1.18
N VAL A 97 -6.24 9.91 1.73
CA VAL A 97 -6.13 11.22 2.39
C VAL A 97 -6.74 11.16 3.81
N TRP A 98 -6.32 12.07 4.69
CA TRP A 98 -6.84 12.12 6.06
C TRP A 98 -8.30 12.61 6.12
N GLU A 99 -8.72 13.36 5.12
CA GLU A 99 -10.04 13.97 4.97
C GLU A 99 -11.12 12.95 4.59
N ASP A 100 -10.72 11.78 4.07
CA ASP A 100 -11.68 10.70 3.76
C ASP A 100 -12.49 10.34 5.01
N PRO A 101 -13.81 10.19 4.91
CA PRO A 101 -14.67 9.85 6.04
C PRO A 101 -14.22 8.61 6.83
N ALA A 102 -13.63 7.62 6.15
CA ALA A 102 -13.13 6.41 6.79
C ALA A 102 -11.79 6.61 7.54
N ASN A 103 -11.06 7.69 7.24
CA ASN A 103 -9.74 7.96 7.81
C ASN A 103 -9.75 9.08 8.86
N ARG A 104 -10.67 10.04 8.75
CA ARG A 104 -10.61 11.32 9.51
C ARG A 104 -10.69 11.18 11.03
N GLN A 105 -11.33 10.13 11.53
CA GLN A 105 -11.42 9.82 12.96
C GLN A 105 -10.27 8.94 13.45
N GLY A 106 -9.40 8.50 12.53
CA GLY A 106 -8.37 7.52 12.76
C GLY A 106 -7.00 8.08 13.01
N GLY A 107 -6.03 7.23 12.75
CA GLY A 107 -4.61 7.51 12.88
C GLY A 107 -3.79 6.50 12.10
N CYS A 108 -2.48 6.53 12.28
CA CYS A 108 -1.61 5.56 11.65
C CYS A 108 -0.45 5.15 12.56
N PHE A 109 -0.09 3.88 12.51
CA PHE A 109 1.21 3.40 12.96
C PHE A 109 2.26 3.75 11.91
N SER A 110 3.41 4.26 12.32
CA SER A 110 4.48 4.69 11.42
C SER A 110 5.78 3.97 11.77
N TYR A 111 6.32 3.24 10.80
CA TYR A 111 7.55 2.45 10.91
C TYR A 111 8.62 3.05 10.02
N LYS A 112 9.83 3.24 10.56
CA LYS A 112 11.00 3.65 9.80
C LYS A 112 11.73 2.42 9.28
N ILE A 113 11.83 2.26 7.96
CA ILE A 113 12.39 1.10 7.29
C ILE A 113 13.60 1.51 6.45
N ALA A 114 14.72 0.76 6.58
CA ALA A 114 15.89 0.96 5.73
C ALA A 114 15.58 0.59 4.27
N ASN A 115 16.05 1.38 3.30
CA ASN A 115 15.73 1.18 1.88
C ASN A 115 15.99 -0.25 1.38
N LYS A 116 17.05 -0.90 1.84
CA LYS A 116 17.39 -2.29 1.46
C LYS A 116 16.33 -3.35 1.84
N SER A 117 15.44 -3.04 2.77
CA SER A 117 14.42 -3.98 3.27
C SER A 117 13.00 -3.57 2.86
N VAL A 118 12.85 -2.41 2.22
CA VAL A 118 11.55 -1.81 1.94
C VAL A 118 10.72 -2.67 1.00
N TYR A 119 11.32 -3.15 -0.10
CA TYR A 119 10.60 -3.93 -1.10
C TYR A 119 10.04 -5.23 -0.53
N SER A 120 10.86 -5.99 0.20
CA SER A 120 10.41 -7.24 0.82
C SER A 120 9.34 -7.02 1.88
N ILE A 121 9.50 -5.98 2.73
CA ILE A 121 8.52 -5.65 3.77
C ILE A 121 7.20 -5.17 3.15
N TRP A 122 7.26 -4.33 2.10
CA TRP A 122 6.06 -3.88 1.40
C TRP A 122 5.24 -5.04 0.84
N LYS A 123 5.91 -5.97 0.17
CA LYS A 123 5.30 -7.16 -0.43
C LYS A 123 4.65 -8.04 0.63
N GLU A 124 5.36 -8.33 1.73
CA GLU A 124 4.86 -9.14 2.83
C GLU A 124 3.68 -8.46 3.54
N LEU A 125 3.78 -7.15 3.79
CA LEU A 125 2.67 -6.35 4.34
C LEU A 125 1.45 -6.37 3.43
N THR A 126 1.64 -6.32 2.11
CA THR A 126 0.52 -6.41 1.17
C THR A 126 -0.22 -7.73 1.33
N TYR A 127 0.49 -8.85 1.40
CA TYR A 127 -0.14 -10.17 1.59
C TYR A 127 -0.87 -10.29 2.93
N LEU A 128 -0.26 -9.82 4.01
CA LEU A 128 -0.88 -9.83 5.34
C LEU A 128 -2.09 -8.89 5.41
N LEU A 129 -2.04 -7.75 4.72
CA LEU A 129 -3.15 -6.80 4.65
C LEU A 129 -4.36 -7.42 3.95
N VAL A 130 -4.18 -7.92 2.73
CA VAL A 130 -5.29 -8.46 1.93
C VAL A 130 -5.82 -9.78 2.48
N GLY A 131 -4.94 -10.56 3.15
CA GLY A 131 -5.28 -11.77 3.90
C GLY A 131 -5.86 -11.52 5.29
N GLU A 132 -6.02 -10.25 5.69
CA GLU A 132 -6.57 -9.86 6.99
C GLU A 132 -5.86 -10.53 8.19
N SER A 133 -4.53 -10.66 8.08
CA SER A 133 -3.67 -11.36 9.05
C SER A 133 -2.60 -10.46 9.69
N LEU A 134 -2.72 -9.12 9.55
CA LEU A 134 -1.83 -8.16 10.21
C LEU A 134 -1.89 -8.18 11.74
N SER A 135 -2.89 -8.85 12.31
CA SER A 135 -3.02 -9.09 13.75
C SER A 135 -3.87 -10.32 14.02
N THR A 136 -3.64 -10.95 15.16
CA THR A 136 -4.55 -11.97 15.71
C THR A 136 -5.84 -11.36 16.26
N ASN A 137 -5.82 -10.06 16.59
CA ASN A 137 -6.99 -9.32 17.06
C ASN A 137 -7.88 -8.91 15.85
N LYS A 138 -9.00 -9.60 15.69
CA LYS A 138 -9.94 -9.37 14.57
C LYS A 138 -10.60 -8.01 14.58
N ASP A 139 -10.82 -7.40 15.75
CA ASP A 139 -11.42 -6.06 15.82
C ASP A 139 -10.41 -4.98 15.41
N PHE A 140 -9.12 -5.18 15.72
CA PHE A 140 -8.05 -4.36 15.16
C PHE A 140 -8.01 -4.45 13.63
N VAL A 141 -8.02 -5.67 13.08
CA VAL A 141 -7.94 -5.91 11.62
C VAL A 141 -9.10 -5.23 10.88
N LYS A 142 -10.32 -5.26 11.41
CA LYS A 142 -11.48 -4.59 10.81
C LYS A 142 -11.29 -3.09 10.66
N GLN A 143 -10.52 -2.47 11.57
CA GLN A 143 -10.29 -1.02 11.59
C GLN A 143 -9.16 -0.58 10.66
N ILE A 144 -8.39 -1.49 10.09
CA ILE A 144 -7.35 -1.15 9.12
C ILE A 144 -8.02 -0.66 7.83
N THR A 145 -7.70 0.57 7.41
CA THR A 145 -8.18 1.17 6.15
C THR A 145 -7.18 1.04 5.02
N GLY A 146 -5.89 0.83 5.33
CA GLY A 146 -4.86 0.64 4.32
C GLY A 146 -3.44 0.69 4.86
N ILE A 147 -2.51 0.65 3.93
CA ILE A 147 -1.06 0.85 4.18
C ILE A 147 -0.49 1.87 3.20
N THR A 148 0.59 2.53 3.59
CA THR A 148 1.33 3.47 2.74
C THR A 148 2.81 3.25 2.89
N ILE A 149 3.55 3.42 1.78
CA ILE A 149 4.99 3.65 1.78
C ILE A 149 5.28 5.08 1.35
N SER A 150 6.11 5.78 2.12
CA SER A 150 6.53 7.15 1.87
C SER A 150 8.05 7.23 1.85
N PRO A 151 8.67 7.28 0.66
CA PRO A 151 10.11 7.36 0.49
C PRO A 151 10.69 8.64 1.11
N LYS A 152 11.89 8.51 1.69
CA LYS A 152 12.75 9.61 2.16
C LYS A 152 14.14 9.39 1.60
N LYS A 153 15.04 10.36 1.76
CA LYS A 153 16.39 10.33 1.16
C LYS A 153 17.16 9.02 1.45
N SER A 154 17.10 8.49 2.68
CA SER A 154 17.90 7.33 3.12
C SER A 154 17.10 6.20 3.77
N PHE A 155 15.78 6.33 3.84
CA PHE A 155 14.86 5.36 4.44
C PHE A 155 13.46 5.57 3.88
N CYS A 156 12.54 4.67 4.17
CA CYS A 156 11.12 4.86 3.91
C CYS A 156 10.33 4.86 5.21
N ILE A 157 9.19 5.54 5.21
CA ILE A 157 8.18 5.39 6.25
C ILE A 157 7.05 4.51 5.71
N ILE A 158 6.82 3.38 6.37
CA ILE A 158 5.63 2.57 6.14
C ILE A 158 4.58 2.96 7.19
N LYS A 159 3.33 3.12 6.77
CA LYS A 159 2.22 3.40 7.67
C LYS A 159 1.14 2.34 7.53
N ILE A 160 0.53 1.98 8.65
CA ILE A 160 -0.72 1.21 8.71
C ILE A 160 -1.80 2.18 9.16
N TRP A 161 -2.81 2.39 8.32
CA TRP A 161 -3.89 3.34 8.54
C TRP A 161 -5.06 2.68 9.27
N MET A 162 -5.61 3.40 10.23
CA MET A 162 -6.72 2.97 11.08
C MET A 162 -7.91 3.91 10.93
N SER A 163 -9.13 3.36 10.95
CA SER A 163 -10.38 4.14 10.87
C SER A 163 -10.70 4.91 12.16
N ASN A 164 -10.14 4.48 13.29
CA ASN A 164 -10.31 5.14 14.59
C ASN A 164 -9.03 5.00 15.43
N CYS A 165 -9.06 5.48 16.66
CA CYS A 165 -7.92 5.51 17.60
C CYS A 165 -8.10 4.56 18.79
N ASP A 166 -8.91 3.50 18.68
CA ASP A 166 -9.16 2.56 19.78
C ASP A 166 -7.91 1.73 20.09
N PHE A 167 -7.14 1.40 19.05
CA PHE A 167 -5.91 0.63 19.14
C PHE A 167 -4.71 1.52 18.79
N GLN A 168 -3.85 1.78 19.76
CA GLN A 168 -2.66 2.62 19.59
C GLN A 168 -1.36 1.91 20.01
N ASN A 169 -1.45 0.67 20.53
CA ASN A 169 -0.28 -0.11 20.90
C ASN A 169 0.30 -0.80 19.64
N PRO A 170 1.55 -0.51 19.25
CA PRO A 170 2.19 -1.15 18.11
C PRO A 170 2.32 -2.67 18.23
N GLU A 171 2.32 -3.22 19.44
CA GLU A 171 2.39 -4.67 19.67
C GLU A 171 1.14 -5.42 19.18
N THR A 172 0.05 -4.70 18.88
CA THR A 172 -1.15 -5.27 18.28
C THR A 172 -0.91 -5.70 16.83
N VAL A 173 0.04 -5.06 16.14
CA VAL A 173 0.47 -5.45 14.79
C VAL A 173 1.37 -6.69 14.90
N THR A 174 1.27 -7.59 13.94
CA THR A 174 2.09 -8.82 13.92
C THR A 174 3.59 -8.54 13.97
N ASN A 175 4.32 -9.37 14.71
CA ASN A 175 5.79 -9.33 14.80
C ASN A 175 6.48 -10.25 13.78
N GLU A 176 5.72 -10.91 12.91
CA GLU A 176 6.25 -11.96 12.02
C GLU A 176 7.08 -11.40 10.86
N ILE A 177 6.91 -10.10 10.52
CA ILE A 177 7.62 -9.46 9.41
C ILE A 177 9.03 -9.10 9.84
N LYS A 178 10.02 -9.76 9.27
CA LYS A 178 11.43 -9.47 9.53
C LYS A 178 11.80 -8.05 9.11
N GLY A 179 12.19 -7.23 10.07
CA GLY A 179 12.57 -5.83 9.83
C GLY A 179 11.46 -4.81 10.08
N LEU A 180 10.24 -5.25 10.32
CA LEU A 180 9.17 -4.43 10.88
C LEU A 180 9.19 -4.63 12.40
N THR A 181 9.64 -3.64 13.14
CA THR A 181 9.75 -3.74 14.60
C THR A 181 8.90 -2.69 15.29
N THR A 182 8.30 -3.07 16.42
CA THR A 182 7.55 -2.15 17.27
C THR A 182 8.44 -1.09 17.92
N MET A 183 9.75 -1.38 18.05
CA MET A 183 10.72 -0.42 18.58
C MET A 183 10.86 0.77 17.63
N GLY A 184 10.49 1.96 18.11
CA GLY A 184 10.48 3.19 17.31
C GLY A 184 9.25 3.37 16.41
N CYS A 185 8.27 2.48 16.48
CA CYS A 185 6.97 2.70 15.88
C CYS A 185 6.21 3.78 16.68
N LEU A 186 5.59 4.70 15.96
CA LEU A 186 4.78 5.77 16.54
C LEU A 186 3.36 5.67 15.99
N PHE A 187 2.37 5.70 16.90
CA PHE A 187 0.99 5.95 16.50
C PHE A 187 0.75 7.48 16.48
N LYS A 188 0.18 7.96 15.37
CA LYS A 188 -0.19 9.38 15.22
C LYS A 188 -1.63 9.47 14.75
N LYS A 189 -2.45 10.21 15.51
CA LYS A 189 -3.82 10.57 15.10
C LYS A 189 -3.79 11.43 13.83
N HIS A 190 -4.74 11.23 12.94
CA HIS A 190 -4.93 12.09 11.78
C HIS A 190 -5.42 13.47 12.21
N THR A 191 -4.99 14.50 11.50
CA THR A 191 -5.39 15.90 11.70
C THR A 191 -5.85 16.44 10.36
N PRO A 192 -7.06 16.05 9.89
CA PRO A 192 -7.58 16.50 8.61
C PRO A 192 -7.76 18.02 8.61
N GLU A 193 -7.44 18.65 7.49
CA GLU A 193 -7.75 20.07 7.25
C GLU A 193 -9.22 20.17 6.84
N TYR A 194 -9.90 21.26 7.28
CA TYR A 194 -11.34 21.51 7.03
C TYR A 194 -11.52 22.46 5.86
#